data_70f3ef6f691b6e8e9d74a5845ff112a7
#
_entry.id   70f3ef6f691b6e8e9d74a5845ff112a7
#
_cell.length_a   1.000
_cell.length_b   1.000
_cell.length_c   1.000
_cell.angle_alpha   90.00
_cell.angle_beta   90.00
_cell.angle_gamma   90.00
#
_symmetry.space_group_name_H-M   'P 1'
#
loop_
_entity.id
_entity.type
_entity.pdbx_description
1 polymer ?
#
loop_
_entity_poly.entity_id
_entity_poly.type
_entity_poly.pdbx_seq_one_letter_code
_entity_poly.pdbx_strand_id
1 'polypeptide(L)'
;SEPHRQYFVDYSRTHGIALASHDDTTVAHVQQAHAEGASMSEFPTTVLAAREAHQHGMRNVMGGPNVVRGGSHSGNVAAVELARLGLLDILSSDYVPGSLLSAVMCLVEQGVMTWPQAVATVTSTPALATGLTDRGAIEAGLRADLIQVHIAELPNGHRHAVVRAVWREGRRVL
;
A
#
# COMPACT_ATOMS: atom_id res chain seq x y z
N SER A 1 16.39 19.16 8.17
CA SER A 1 17.82 19.17 8.52
C SER A 1 18.23 17.82 9.12
N GLU A 2 19.49 17.45 9.02
CA GLU A 2 20.05 16.18 9.50
C GLU A 2 19.70 15.89 10.98
N PRO A 3 19.80 16.85 11.93
CA PRO A 3 19.41 16.59 13.31
C PRO A 3 17.96 16.20 13.50
N HIS A 4 17.02 16.75 12.72
CA HIS A 4 15.61 16.35 12.80
C HIS A 4 15.39 14.94 12.27
N ARG A 5 16.08 14.58 11.20
CA ARG A 5 16.00 13.23 10.62
C ARG A 5 16.49 12.19 11.64
N GLN A 6 17.66 12.43 12.23
CA GLN A 6 18.22 11.55 13.27
C GLN A 6 17.28 11.39 14.47
N TYR A 7 16.62 12.46 14.90
CA TYR A 7 15.63 12.39 15.98
C TYR A 7 14.49 11.41 15.67
N PHE A 8 13.92 11.45 14.47
CA PHE A 8 12.86 10.53 14.08
C PHE A 8 13.34 9.09 13.93
N VAL A 9 14.54 8.87 13.44
CA VAL A 9 15.18 7.54 13.37
C VAL A 9 15.33 6.94 14.76
N ASP A 10 15.88 7.71 15.70
CA ASP A 10 16.08 7.27 17.09
C ASP A 10 14.75 7.04 17.80
N TYR A 11 13.76 7.90 17.56
CA TYR A 11 12.42 7.76 18.11
C TYR A 11 11.73 6.48 17.60
N SER A 12 11.78 6.23 16.29
CA SER A 12 11.26 5.02 15.65
C SER A 12 11.87 3.76 16.28
N ARG A 13 13.19 3.70 16.38
CA ARG A 13 13.91 2.57 17.01
C ARG A 13 13.52 2.36 18.48
N THR A 14 13.47 3.44 19.24
CA THR A 14 13.17 3.37 20.68
C THR A 14 11.76 2.88 20.96
N HIS A 15 10.80 3.21 20.08
CA HIS A 15 9.38 2.90 20.27
C HIS A 15 8.90 1.74 19.42
N GLY A 16 9.77 1.10 18.62
CA GLY A 16 9.37 0.01 17.73
C GLY A 16 8.35 0.41 16.67
N ILE A 17 8.42 1.66 16.17
CA ILE A 17 7.52 2.19 15.16
C ILE A 17 8.13 1.99 13.77
N ALA A 18 7.35 1.47 12.82
CA ALA A 18 7.81 1.33 11.44
C ALA A 18 8.10 2.69 10.81
N LEU A 19 9.24 2.80 10.13
CA LEU A 19 9.69 4.00 9.44
C LEU A 19 9.52 3.82 7.93
N ALA A 20 9.05 4.85 7.24
CA ALA A 20 8.97 4.91 5.80
C ALA A 20 9.79 6.09 5.26
N SER A 21 10.47 5.88 4.14
CA SER A 21 10.97 6.97 3.30
C SER A 21 9.86 7.46 2.36
N HIS A 22 10.05 8.61 1.73
CA HIS A 22 9.06 9.21 0.84
C HIS A 22 9.75 9.81 -0.39
N ASP A 23 9.16 9.58 -1.58
CA ASP A 23 9.64 10.10 -2.88
C ASP A 23 11.09 9.68 -3.22
N ASP A 24 11.46 8.46 -2.89
CA ASP A 24 12.77 7.94 -3.28
C ASP A 24 12.91 7.91 -4.80
N THR A 25 13.96 8.57 -5.30
CA THR A 25 14.20 8.73 -6.74
C THR A 25 15.42 7.93 -7.21
N THR A 26 16.42 7.77 -6.35
CA THR A 26 17.72 7.16 -6.67
C THR A 26 18.04 5.99 -5.75
N VAL A 27 18.96 5.14 -6.20
CA VAL A 27 19.54 4.07 -5.35
C VAL A 27 20.08 4.63 -4.04
N ALA A 28 20.77 5.78 -4.08
CA ALA A 28 21.35 6.38 -2.88
C ALA A 28 20.28 6.82 -1.86
N HIS A 29 19.12 7.32 -2.29
CA HIS A 29 18.01 7.66 -1.39
C HIS A 29 17.53 6.42 -0.65
N VAL A 30 17.30 5.32 -1.37
CA VAL A 30 16.83 4.06 -0.78
C VAL A 30 17.86 3.46 0.17
N GLN A 31 19.13 3.43 -0.22
CA GLN A 31 20.21 2.92 0.63
C GLN A 31 20.34 3.71 1.92
N GLN A 32 20.22 5.04 1.85
CA GLN A 32 20.21 5.89 3.03
C GLN A 32 19.00 5.58 3.92
N ALA A 33 17.79 5.52 3.35
CA ALA A 33 16.58 5.21 4.09
C ALA A 33 16.65 3.83 4.78
N HIS A 34 17.15 2.81 4.06
CA HIS A 34 17.36 1.48 4.61
C HIS A 34 18.37 1.49 5.76
N ALA A 35 19.52 2.16 5.62
CA ALA A 35 20.52 2.28 6.68
C ALA A 35 19.96 2.96 7.96
N GLU A 36 19.00 3.86 7.81
CA GLU A 36 18.26 4.51 8.89
C GLU A 36 17.16 3.62 9.50
N GLY A 37 16.87 2.47 8.90
CA GLY A 37 15.90 1.50 9.41
C GLY A 37 14.51 1.63 8.81
N ALA A 38 14.35 2.34 7.68
CA ALA A 38 13.09 2.35 6.95
C ALA A 38 12.76 0.95 6.41
N SER A 39 11.54 0.50 6.64
CA SER A 39 11.00 -0.77 6.16
C SER A 39 10.06 -0.60 4.96
N MET A 40 9.72 0.63 4.63
CA MET A 40 8.85 0.98 3.51
C MET A 40 9.44 2.16 2.72
N SER A 41 9.23 2.14 1.39
CA SER A 41 9.48 3.26 0.47
C SER A 41 8.13 3.73 -0.06
N GLU A 42 7.68 4.90 0.41
CA GLU A 42 6.42 5.48 0.01
C GLU A 42 6.62 6.37 -1.22
N PHE A 43 5.85 6.07 -2.26
CA PHE A 43 5.88 6.77 -3.55
C PHE A 43 7.26 6.82 -4.21
N PRO A 44 7.98 5.68 -4.37
CA PRO A 44 9.19 5.68 -5.16
C PRO A 44 8.89 6.25 -6.54
N THR A 45 9.70 7.21 -6.99
CA THR A 45 9.40 7.97 -8.21
C THR A 45 9.90 7.28 -9.48
N THR A 46 10.76 6.26 -9.33
CA THR A 46 11.36 5.52 -10.44
C THR A 46 11.30 4.00 -10.20
N VAL A 47 11.28 3.22 -11.30
CA VAL A 47 11.42 1.76 -11.22
C VAL A 47 12.74 1.36 -10.54
N LEU A 48 13.79 2.15 -10.77
CA LEU A 48 15.11 1.89 -10.17
C LEU A 48 15.06 1.97 -8.64
N ALA A 49 14.46 3.03 -8.09
CA ALA A 49 14.28 3.17 -6.65
C ALA A 49 13.39 2.06 -6.07
N ALA A 50 12.27 1.75 -6.72
CA ALA A 50 11.38 0.68 -6.27
C ALA A 50 12.06 -0.70 -6.26
N ARG A 51 12.90 -0.99 -7.26
CA ARG A 51 13.66 -2.23 -7.32
C ARG A 51 14.72 -2.31 -6.22
N GLU A 52 15.43 -1.22 -5.99
CA GLU A 52 16.42 -1.13 -4.91
C GLU A 52 15.77 -1.33 -3.53
N ALA A 53 14.60 -0.72 -3.29
CA ALA A 53 13.83 -0.93 -2.07
C ALA A 53 13.51 -2.42 -1.84
N HIS A 54 13.03 -3.12 -2.86
CA HIS A 54 12.77 -4.56 -2.79
C HIS A 54 14.04 -5.39 -2.52
N GLN A 55 15.18 -5.05 -3.10
CA GLN A 55 16.46 -5.72 -2.85
C GLN A 55 16.89 -5.63 -1.38
N HIS A 56 16.52 -4.54 -0.72
CA HIS A 56 16.73 -4.33 0.72
C HIS A 56 15.59 -4.87 1.60
N GLY A 57 14.59 -5.55 1.03
CA GLY A 57 13.43 -6.08 1.77
C GLY A 57 12.43 -5.02 2.21
N MET A 58 12.57 -3.78 1.72
CA MET A 58 11.60 -2.72 1.96
C MET A 58 10.33 -2.94 1.11
N ARG A 59 9.18 -2.49 1.62
CA ARG A 59 7.90 -2.54 0.89
C ARG A 59 7.63 -1.24 0.15
N ASN A 60 7.30 -1.34 -1.13
CA ASN A 60 6.89 -0.19 -1.92
C ASN A 60 5.40 0.13 -1.70
N VAL A 61 5.13 1.37 -1.32
CA VAL A 61 3.77 1.89 -1.11
C VAL A 61 3.42 2.85 -2.23
N MET A 62 2.27 2.65 -2.89
CA MET A 62 1.78 3.55 -3.94
C MET A 62 0.36 4.03 -3.64
N GLY A 63 0.00 5.19 -4.17
CA GLY A 63 -1.34 5.73 -4.02
C GLY A 63 -2.39 5.02 -4.88
N GLY A 64 -3.53 4.67 -4.29
CA GLY A 64 -4.69 4.16 -5.02
C GLY A 64 -5.13 5.07 -6.18
N PRO A 65 -5.12 6.42 -6.03
CA PRO A 65 -5.43 7.34 -7.14
C PRO A 65 -4.50 7.19 -8.35
N ASN A 66 -3.23 6.83 -8.15
CA ASN A 66 -2.28 6.59 -9.23
C ASN A 66 -2.73 5.37 -10.08
N VAL A 67 -3.18 4.28 -9.43
CA VAL A 67 -3.74 3.11 -10.12
C VAL A 67 -5.01 3.47 -10.90
N VAL A 68 -5.98 4.10 -10.23
CA VAL A 68 -7.29 4.41 -10.82
C VAL A 68 -7.17 5.34 -12.02
N ARG A 69 -6.24 6.28 -11.97
CA ARG A 69 -5.99 7.26 -13.04
C ARG A 69 -5.12 6.71 -14.17
N GLY A 70 -4.39 5.62 -13.91
CA GLY A 70 -3.48 5.01 -14.87
C GLY A 70 -2.11 5.67 -14.96
N GLY A 71 -1.71 6.46 -13.95
CA GLY A 71 -0.39 7.08 -13.93
C GLY A 71 -0.22 8.19 -12.89
N SER A 72 1.01 8.72 -12.82
CA SER A 72 1.37 9.84 -11.96
C SER A 72 1.06 11.19 -12.62
N HIS A 73 0.69 12.20 -11.82
CA HIS A 73 0.58 13.59 -12.29
C HIS A 73 1.92 14.22 -12.61
N SER A 74 2.98 13.79 -11.92
CA SER A 74 4.30 14.42 -11.95
C SER A 74 5.26 13.74 -12.90
N GLY A 75 4.79 12.80 -13.75
CA GLY A 75 5.64 12.01 -14.62
C GLY A 75 6.49 10.94 -13.91
N ASN A 76 6.21 10.68 -12.63
CA ASN A 76 6.81 9.59 -11.87
C ASN A 76 6.28 8.23 -12.34
N VAL A 77 6.90 7.13 -11.91
CA VAL A 77 6.50 5.78 -12.26
C VAL A 77 5.02 5.50 -11.92
N ALA A 78 4.34 4.80 -12.81
CA ALA A 78 2.95 4.39 -12.58
C ALA A 78 2.89 3.19 -11.63
N ALA A 79 1.93 3.21 -10.68
CA ALA A 79 1.72 2.10 -9.76
C ALA A 79 1.40 0.78 -10.50
N VAL A 80 0.67 0.84 -11.61
CA VAL A 80 0.37 -0.31 -12.46
C VAL A 80 1.64 -0.90 -13.10
N GLU A 81 2.62 -0.05 -13.45
CA GLU A 81 3.92 -0.50 -13.95
C GLU A 81 4.70 -1.24 -12.87
N LEU A 82 4.76 -0.70 -11.66
CA LEU A 82 5.37 -1.39 -10.53
C LEU A 82 4.66 -2.71 -10.21
N ALA A 83 3.33 -2.75 -10.29
CA ALA A 83 2.56 -3.97 -10.10
C ALA A 83 2.91 -5.06 -11.13
N ARG A 84 3.03 -4.69 -12.42
CA ARG A 84 3.45 -5.64 -13.48
C ARG A 84 4.86 -6.18 -13.29
N LEU A 85 5.73 -5.40 -12.66
CA LEU A 85 7.10 -5.79 -12.34
C LEU A 85 7.20 -6.57 -11.00
N GLY A 86 6.09 -6.78 -10.30
CA GLY A 86 6.07 -7.41 -8.97
C GLY A 86 6.68 -6.54 -7.87
N LEU A 87 6.69 -5.22 -8.06
CA LEU A 87 7.31 -4.23 -7.18
C LEU A 87 6.28 -3.39 -6.40
N LEU A 88 4.98 -3.64 -6.53
CA LEU A 88 3.93 -2.99 -5.75
C LEU A 88 3.53 -3.91 -4.58
N ASP A 89 3.73 -3.46 -3.35
CA ASP A 89 3.37 -4.21 -2.16
C ASP A 89 2.12 -3.67 -1.47
N ILE A 90 2.01 -2.36 -1.33
CA ILE A 90 0.98 -1.69 -0.53
C ILE A 90 0.33 -0.58 -1.33
N LEU A 91 -0.98 -0.46 -1.18
CA LEU A 91 -1.74 0.70 -1.65
C LEU A 91 -2.19 1.54 -0.46
N SER A 92 -1.92 2.85 -0.52
CA SER A 92 -2.49 3.85 0.38
C SER A 92 -3.64 4.59 -0.31
N SER A 93 -4.57 5.14 0.47
CA SER A 93 -5.67 5.94 -0.10
C SER A 93 -5.19 7.29 -0.62
N ASP A 94 -4.03 7.74 -0.16
CA ASP A 94 -3.50 9.04 -0.47
C ASP A 94 -4.58 10.14 -0.23
N TYR A 95 -4.76 11.09 -1.11
CA TYR A 95 -5.76 12.17 -1.00
C TYR A 95 -7.19 11.76 -1.42
N VAL A 96 -7.43 10.52 -1.85
CA VAL A 96 -8.78 10.02 -2.23
C VAL A 96 -9.16 8.80 -1.37
N PRO A 97 -9.82 8.97 -0.23
CA PRO A 97 -10.12 7.86 0.70
C PRO A 97 -10.85 6.67 0.04
N GLY A 98 -11.74 6.94 -0.91
CA GLY A 98 -12.49 5.90 -1.63
C GLY A 98 -11.72 5.16 -2.73
N SER A 99 -10.45 5.50 -2.98
CA SER A 99 -9.70 4.95 -4.12
C SER A 99 -9.23 3.50 -3.93
N LEU A 100 -9.07 3.03 -2.71
CA LEU A 100 -8.46 1.72 -2.43
C LEU A 100 -9.21 0.55 -3.09
N LEU A 101 -10.52 0.45 -2.90
CA LEU A 101 -11.31 -0.62 -3.52
C LEU A 101 -11.33 -0.51 -5.04
N SER A 102 -11.40 0.70 -5.56
CA SER A 102 -11.34 0.95 -7.01
C SER A 102 -9.98 0.56 -7.58
N ALA A 103 -8.88 0.84 -6.87
CA ALA A 103 -7.53 0.47 -7.27
C ALA A 103 -7.36 -1.07 -7.28
N VAL A 104 -7.84 -1.76 -6.24
CA VAL A 104 -7.86 -3.23 -6.20
C VAL A 104 -8.60 -3.79 -7.42
N MET A 105 -9.79 -3.28 -7.73
CA MET A 105 -10.55 -3.71 -8.91
C MET A 105 -9.80 -3.46 -10.21
N CYS A 106 -9.23 -2.27 -10.39
CA CYS A 106 -8.44 -1.92 -11.57
C CYS A 106 -7.26 -2.88 -11.80
N LEU A 107 -6.52 -3.25 -10.76
CA LEU A 107 -5.40 -4.19 -10.86
C LEU A 107 -5.84 -5.58 -11.30
N VAL A 108 -6.99 -6.04 -10.79
CA VAL A 108 -7.56 -7.35 -11.17
C VAL A 108 -8.13 -7.31 -12.58
N GLU A 109 -8.91 -6.29 -12.96
CA GLU A 109 -9.53 -6.16 -14.28
C GLU A 109 -8.50 -6.02 -15.40
N GLN A 110 -7.37 -5.39 -15.12
CA GLN A 110 -6.24 -5.31 -16.04
C GLN A 110 -5.41 -6.59 -16.10
N GLY A 111 -5.75 -7.63 -15.33
CA GLY A 111 -4.99 -8.88 -15.26
C GLY A 111 -3.58 -8.75 -14.67
N VAL A 112 -3.34 -7.68 -13.93
CA VAL A 112 -2.03 -7.40 -13.32
C VAL A 112 -1.83 -8.19 -12.03
N MET A 113 -2.90 -8.36 -11.26
CA MET A 113 -2.91 -9.14 -10.02
C MET A 113 -4.16 -10.03 -9.96
N THR A 114 -4.05 -11.16 -9.27
CA THR A 114 -5.21 -11.95 -8.85
C THR A 114 -5.95 -11.25 -7.71
N TRP A 115 -7.22 -11.61 -7.47
CA TRP A 115 -7.99 -11.06 -6.34
C TRP A 115 -7.27 -11.15 -5.00
N PRO A 116 -6.73 -12.32 -4.58
CA PRO A 116 -5.99 -12.41 -3.32
C PRO A 116 -4.78 -11.48 -3.25
N GLN A 117 -4.02 -11.37 -4.33
CA GLN A 117 -2.86 -10.47 -4.40
C GLN A 117 -3.26 -9.01 -4.25
N ALA A 118 -4.25 -8.56 -5.04
CA ALA A 118 -4.70 -7.17 -5.00
C ALA A 118 -5.34 -6.80 -3.64
N VAL A 119 -6.14 -7.69 -3.04
CA VAL A 119 -6.71 -7.48 -1.70
C VAL A 119 -5.62 -7.42 -0.63
N ALA A 120 -4.59 -8.25 -0.73
CA ALA A 120 -3.47 -8.23 0.23
C ALA A 120 -2.77 -6.86 0.28
N THR A 121 -2.71 -6.12 -0.84
CA THR A 121 -2.07 -4.79 -0.88
C THR A 121 -2.77 -3.75 0.00
N VAL A 122 -4.02 -3.97 0.39
CA VAL A 122 -4.84 -3.06 1.23
C VAL A 122 -5.24 -3.70 2.57
N THR A 123 -4.78 -4.92 2.87
CA THR A 123 -5.15 -5.66 4.09
C THR A 123 -3.93 -6.23 4.81
N SER A 124 -3.53 -7.45 4.51
CA SER A 124 -2.48 -8.17 5.25
C SER A 124 -1.10 -7.55 5.06
N THR A 125 -0.75 -7.12 3.86
CA THR A 125 0.58 -6.56 3.61
C THR A 125 0.83 -5.26 4.38
N PRO A 126 -0.06 -4.23 4.33
CA PRO A 126 0.14 -3.03 5.15
C PRO A 126 0.05 -3.30 6.65
N ALA A 127 -0.82 -4.22 7.10
CA ALA A 127 -0.90 -4.59 8.51
C ALA A 127 0.44 -5.12 9.01
N LEU A 128 1.02 -6.10 8.33
CA LEU A 128 2.31 -6.68 8.68
C LEU A 128 3.46 -5.67 8.59
N ALA A 129 3.48 -4.84 7.54
CA ALA A 129 4.53 -3.82 7.35
C ALA A 129 4.56 -2.77 8.48
N THR A 130 3.41 -2.51 9.12
CA THR A 130 3.28 -1.58 10.25
C THR A 130 3.27 -2.26 11.62
N GLY A 131 3.54 -3.57 11.68
CA GLY A 131 3.60 -4.34 12.93
C GLY A 131 2.23 -4.70 13.53
N LEU A 132 1.14 -4.56 12.78
CA LEU A 132 -0.20 -4.95 13.21
C LEU A 132 -0.42 -6.44 12.91
N THR A 133 -0.04 -7.30 13.84
CA THR A 133 -0.08 -8.76 13.66
C THR A 133 -1.42 -9.38 14.04
N ASP A 134 -2.35 -8.60 14.61
CA ASP A 134 -3.66 -9.06 15.06
C ASP A 134 -4.78 -8.92 14.03
N ARG A 135 -4.48 -8.44 12.81
CA ARG A 135 -5.46 -8.12 11.77
C ARG A 135 -4.89 -8.26 10.35
N GLY A 136 -5.72 -8.00 9.34
CA GLY A 136 -5.32 -8.01 7.92
C GLY A 136 -5.68 -9.30 7.19
N ALA A 137 -6.11 -10.35 7.90
CA ALA A 137 -6.60 -11.60 7.32
C ALA A 137 -7.88 -12.07 8.02
N ILE A 138 -8.61 -12.96 7.37
CA ILE A 138 -9.78 -13.65 7.97
C ILE A 138 -9.27 -14.99 8.48
N GLU A 139 -8.89 -15.00 9.75
CA GLU A 139 -8.31 -16.16 10.41
C GLU A 139 -8.77 -16.23 11.87
N ALA A 140 -8.97 -17.44 12.40
CA ALA A 140 -9.37 -17.63 13.78
C ALA A 140 -8.30 -17.09 14.75
N GLY A 141 -8.73 -16.29 15.72
CA GLY A 141 -7.84 -15.64 16.70
C GLY A 141 -7.41 -14.23 16.30
N LEU A 142 -7.60 -13.82 15.05
CA LEU A 142 -7.37 -12.44 14.65
C LEU A 142 -8.57 -11.54 14.94
N ARG A 143 -8.31 -10.25 15.03
CA ARG A 143 -9.30 -9.20 15.23
C ARG A 143 -10.24 -9.13 14.04
N ALA A 144 -11.52 -9.21 14.29
CA ALA A 144 -12.56 -9.18 13.25
C ALA A 144 -12.88 -7.74 12.81
N ASP A 145 -11.91 -7.09 12.16
CA ASP A 145 -12.08 -5.84 11.41
C ASP A 145 -12.33 -6.20 9.95
N LEU A 146 -13.59 -6.21 9.53
CA LEU A 146 -14.03 -6.77 8.25
C LEU A 146 -14.91 -5.78 7.48
N ILE A 147 -14.87 -5.88 6.18
CA ILE A 147 -15.84 -5.25 5.29
C ILE A 147 -16.50 -6.29 4.39
N GLN A 148 -17.79 -6.12 4.15
CA GLN A 148 -18.50 -6.86 3.10
C GLN A 148 -18.64 -5.94 1.88
N VAL A 149 -18.10 -6.39 0.75
CA VAL A 149 -18.13 -5.65 -0.50
C VAL A 149 -19.01 -6.38 -1.50
N HIS A 150 -19.92 -5.65 -2.14
CA HIS A 150 -20.67 -6.09 -3.30
C HIS A 150 -20.09 -5.44 -4.55
N ILE A 151 -19.84 -6.25 -5.58
CA ILE A 151 -19.40 -5.75 -6.87
C ILE A 151 -20.63 -5.61 -7.75
N ALA A 152 -21.04 -4.35 -7.98
CA ALA A 152 -22.17 -4.02 -8.84
C ALA A 152 -21.70 -3.81 -10.27
N GLU A 153 -22.44 -4.35 -11.24
CA GLU A 153 -22.28 -4.01 -12.65
C GLU A 153 -23.13 -2.77 -12.98
N LEU A 154 -22.48 -1.79 -13.61
CA LEU A 154 -23.14 -0.58 -14.10
C LEU A 154 -23.67 -0.82 -15.53
N PRO A 155 -24.67 -0.03 -15.99
CA PRO A 155 -25.23 -0.17 -17.34
C PRO A 155 -24.22 -0.04 -18.49
N ASN A 156 -23.09 0.61 -18.23
CA ASN A 156 -21.97 0.77 -19.18
C ASN A 156 -20.96 -0.38 -19.15
N GLY A 157 -21.25 -1.46 -18.41
CA GLY A 157 -20.37 -2.62 -18.27
C GLY A 157 -19.23 -2.44 -17.26
N HIS A 158 -19.09 -1.26 -16.64
CA HIS A 158 -18.11 -1.06 -15.57
C HIS A 158 -18.59 -1.71 -14.28
N ARG A 159 -17.64 -2.22 -13.51
CA ARG A 159 -17.89 -2.75 -12.17
C ARG A 159 -17.50 -1.74 -11.10
N HIS A 160 -18.28 -1.69 -10.02
CA HIS A 160 -18.06 -0.80 -8.91
C HIS A 160 -18.19 -1.55 -7.58
N ALA A 161 -17.22 -1.33 -6.70
CA ALA A 161 -17.22 -1.91 -5.35
C ALA A 161 -18.07 -1.07 -4.40
N VAL A 162 -19.07 -1.69 -3.79
CA VAL A 162 -19.97 -1.05 -2.82
C VAL A 162 -19.82 -1.74 -1.47
N VAL A 163 -19.40 -1.01 -0.44
CA VAL A 163 -19.36 -1.51 0.94
C VAL A 163 -20.80 -1.67 1.45
N ARG A 164 -21.17 -2.88 1.86
CA ARG A 164 -22.51 -3.24 2.38
C ARG A 164 -22.56 -3.36 3.88
N ALA A 165 -21.45 -3.74 4.49
CA ALA A 165 -21.34 -3.83 5.94
C ALA A 165 -19.89 -3.65 6.37
N VAL A 166 -19.71 -3.13 7.57
CA VAL A 166 -18.42 -2.95 8.23
C VAL A 166 -18.51 -3.49 9.64
N TRP A 167 -17.53 -4.29 10.05
CA TRP A 167 -17.36 -4.76 11.42
C TRP A 167 -16.06 -4.24 11.99
N ARG A 168 -16.08 -3.79 13.20
CA ARG A 168 -14.92 -3.42 14.02
C ARG A 168 -14.94 -4.30 15.27
N GLU A 169 -13.87 -5.05 15.47
CA GLU A 169 -13.77 -5.99 16.61
C GLU A 169 -14.97 -6.97 16.70
N GLY A 170 -15.45 -7.44 15.55
CA GLY A 170 -16.60 -8.31 15.47
C GLY A 170 -17.97 -7.62 15.63
N ARG A 171 -18.01 -6.33 15.97
CA ARG A 171 -19.24 -5.55 16.08
C ARG A 171 -19.56 -4.86 14.78
N ARG A 172 -20.75 -5.10 14.24
CA ARG A 172 -21.22 -4.38 13.05
C ARG A 172 -21.40 -2.90 13.36
N VAL A 173 -20.82 -2.02 12.49
CA VAL A 173 -20.85 -0.55 12.62
C VAL A 173 -21.47 0.13 11.38
N LEU A 174 -21.69 -0.62 10.30
CA LEU A 174 -22.40 -0.23 9.08
C LEU A 174 -23.23 -1.42 8.58
#